data_a1d48c107693aa1c06752d82b45f8484
#
_entry.id   a1d48c107693aa1c06752d82b45f8484
#
_cell.length_a   1.000
_cell.length_b   1.000
_cell.length_c   1.000
_cell.angle_alpha   90.00
_cell.angle_beta   90.00
_cell.angle_gamma   90.00
#
_symmetry.space_group_name_H-M   'P 1'
#
loop_
_entity.id
_entity.type
_entity.pdbx_description
1 polymer ?
#
loop_
_entity_poly.entity_id
_entity_poly.type
_entity_poly.pdbx_seq_one_letter_code
_entity_poly.pdbx_strand_id
1 'polypeptide(L)'
;TPKPSSAASDVYKRQLLYFIEKNAALLEPWQREVIRIVRKIAQYFYPQRQTQVMNEGWATFWHYTLLNTLYDRGLLADGFMLEWLKSHTSVVYQPPVGHPGYSGINPYALGFAMYSDLKRICEKPTEEDRRWFPDIAGSDWQKTLDYAMRNFKDESFVGQFLSPQVMRDFRLFAVRDDDREPTIEVAAIHDDSGYRELREALSRQYDIGSREPDIQVWNVNLRGDRSLTLRHTQHHARPLDEGTADVLKHVARLWGFDVYLESADGQGSVTRRWKAAAAR
;
A
#
# COMPACT_ATOMS: atom_id res chain seq x y z
N THR A 1 6.79 -9.12 -17.23
CA THR A 1 6.33 -10.23 -16.38
C THR A 1 6.45 -9.82 -14.92
N PRO A 2 5.37 -9.85 -14.10
CA PRO A 2 5.45 -9.50 -12.69
C PRO A 2 6.40 -10.47 -11.98
N LYS A 3 7.29 -9.92 -11.16
CA LYS A 3 8.24 -10.73 -10.37
C LYS A 3 7.48 -11.61 -9.36
N PRO A 4 7.77 -12.91 -9.24
CA PRO A 4 7.09 -13.85 -8.32
C PRO A 4 7.28 -13.54 -6.83
N SER A 5 8.14 -12.59 -6.46
CA SER A 5 8.57 -12.33 -5.08
C SER A 5 7.45 -11.81 -4.14
N SER A 6 6.42 -11.12 -4.65
CA SER A 6 5.36 -10.60 -3.78
C SER A 6 4.35 -11.68 -3.35
N ALA A 7 4.01 -12.62 -4.23
CA ALA A 7 3.06 -13.67 -3.94
C ALA A 7 3.56 -14.68 -2.88
N ALA A 8 4.87 -14.97 -2.86
CA ALA A 8 5.46 -15.85 -1.86
C ALA A 8 5.44 -15.22 -0.46
N SER A 9 5.79 -13.93 -0.33
CA SER A 9 5.72 -13.17 0.94
C SER A 9 4.30 -13.18 1.51
N ASP A 10 3.28 -13.07 0.67
CA ASP A 10 1.88 -13.03 1.09
C ASP A 10 1.38 -14.37 1.67
N VAL A 11 1.90 -15.48 1.16
CA VAL A 11 1.57 -16.82 1.67
C VAL A 11 2.16 -17.04 3.07
N TYR A 12 3.39 -16.58 3.33
CA TYR A 12 4.07 -16.78 4.61
C TYR A 12 3.45 -15.95 5.76
N LYS A 13 3.06 -14.70 5.51
CA LYS A 13 2.46 -13.81 6.54
C LYS A 13 1.12 -14.30 7.08
N ARG A 14 0.43 -15.13 6.29
CA ARG A 14 -0.86 -15.77 6.68
C ARG A 14 -0.67 -17.00 7.53
N GLN A 15 0.57 -17.51 7.66
CA GLN A 15 0.85 -18.80 8.30
C GLN A 15 0.80 -18.72 9.82
N LEU A 16 1.19 -17.60 10.46
CA LEU A 16 1.23 -17.52 11.91
C LEU A 16 -0.16 -17.74 12.55
N LEU A 17 -1.18 -17.01 12.12
CA LEU A 17 -2.53 -17.20 12.64
C LEU A 17 -3.08 -18.59 12.30
N TYR A 18 -2.79 -19.11 11.11
CA TYR A 18 -3.16 -20.48 10.73
C TYR A 18 -2.46 -21.51 11.61
N PHE A 19 -1.17 -21.32 11.85
CA PHE A 19 -0.40 -22.20 12.71
C PHE A 19 -0.95 -22.23 14.14
N ILE A 20 -1.25 -21.05 14.71
CA ILE A 20 -1.88 -20.92 16.05
C ILE A 20 -3.26 -21.59 16.06
N GLU A 21 -4.12 -21.30 15.07
CA GLU A 21 -5.44 -21.92 14.92
C GLU A 21 -5.39 -23.44 15.00
N LYS A 22 -4.39 -24.06 14.36
CA LYS A 22 -4.28 -25.52 14.27
C LYS A 22 -3.54 -26.16 15.44
N ASN A 23 -2.56 -25.48 16.03
CA ASN A 23 -1.58 -26.12 16.90
C ASN A 23 -1.58 -25.62 18.36
N ALA A 24 -2.22 -24.46 18.65
CA ALA A 24 -2.28 -23.95 20.02
C ALA A 24 -3.14 -24.86 20.91
N ALA A 25 -2.51 -25.52 21.89
CA ALA A 25 -3.12 -26.61 22.65
C ALA A 25 -4.24 -26.15 23.60
N LEU A 26 -4.15 -24.91 24.11
CA LEU A 26 -5.04 -24.37 25.13
C LEU A 26 -6.23 -23.59 24.60
N LEU A 27 -6.33 -23.40 23.27
CA LEU A 27 -7.46 -22.69 22.68
C LEU A 27 -8.73 -23.55 22.70
N GLU A 28 -9.79 -22.96 23.19
CA GLU A 28 -11.14 -23.51 23.09
C GLU A 28 -11.65 -23.50 21.63
N PRO A 29 -12.63 -24.39 21.28
CA PRO A 29 -13.15 -24.45 19.90
C PRO A 29 -13.65 -23.10 19.35
N TRP A 30 -14.36 -22.32 20.17
CA TRP A 30 -14.86 -21.01 19.76
C TRP A 30 -13.73 -19.99 19.53
N GLN A 31 -12.64 -20.06 20.30
CA GLN A 31 -11.47 -19.18 20.12
C GLN A 31 -10.76 -19.48 18.80
N ARG A 32 -10.62 -20.75 18.44
CA ARG A 32 -10.10 -21.19 17.13
C ARG A 32 -10.94 -20.64 15.98
N GLU A 33 -12.27 -20.69 16.15
CA GLU A 33 -13.19 -20.17 15.14
C GLU A 33 -13.03 -18.65 14.96
N VAL A 34 -12.88 -17.89 16.04
CA VAL A 34 -12.62 -16.44 15.97
C VAL A 34 -11.31 -16.16 15.23
N ILE A 35 -10.22 -16.88 15.55
CA ILE A 35 -8.93 -16.74 14.85
C ILE A 35 -9.09 -17.06 13.36
N ARG A 36 -9.85 -18.11 13.03
CA ARG A 36 -10.14 -18.49 11.65
C ARG A 36 -10.88 -17.38 10.89
N ILE A 37 -11.89 -16.77 11.53
CA ILE A 37 -12.66 -15.67 10.95
C ILE A 37 -11.74 -14.47 10.71
N VAL A 38 -10.97 -14.03 11.71
CA VAL A 38 -10.04 -12.90 11.59
C VAL A 38 -9.03 -13.14 10.46
N ARG A 39 -8.46 -14.35 10.40
CA ARG A 39 -7.54 -14.72 9.32
C ARG A 39 -8.19 -14.64 7.94
N LYS A 40 -9.41 -15.15 7.78
CA LYS A 40 -10.13 -15.10 6.51
C LYS A 40 -10.50 -13.67 6.11
N ILE A 41 -10.91 -12.83 7.06
CA ILE A 41 -11.17 -11.41 6.82
C ILE A 41 -9.89 -10.70 6.35
N ALA A 42 -8.77 -10.91 7.04
CA ALA A 42 -7.48 -10.35 6.64
C ALA A 42 -7.05 -10.80 5.22
N GLN A 43 -7.28 -12.09 4.88
CA GLN A 43 -7.04 -12.62 3.55
C GLN A 43 -7.92 -11.99 2.47
N TYR A 44 -9.18 -11.71 2.79
CA TYR A 44 -10.13 -11.10 1.87
C TYR A 44 -9.77 -9.63 1.57
N PHE A 45 -9.39 -8.85 2.60
CA PHE A 45 -9.07 -7.44 2.43
C PHE A 45 -7.64 -7.17 1.93
N TYR A 46 -6.75 -8.15 2.01
CA TYR A 46 -5.36 -7.94 1.61
C TYR A 46 -5.16 -7.50 0.14
N PRO A 47 -5.78 -8.17 -0.87
CA PRO A 47 -5.69 -7.72 -2.25
C PRO A 47 -6.28 -6.31 -2.46
N GLN A 48 -7.35 -5.98 -1.74
CA GLN A 48 -8.00 -4.67 -1.86
C GLN A 48 -7.10 -3.53 -1.36
N ARG A 49 -6.30 -3.78 -0.33
CA ARG A 49 -5.29 -2.83 0.15
C ARG A 49 -4.16 -2.58 -0.85
N GLN A 50 -3.91 -3.51 -1.76
CA GLN A 50 -2.89 -3.38 -2.80
C GLN A 50 -3.39 -2.62 -4.04
N THR A 51 -4.69 -2.35 -4.13
CA THR A 51 -5.35 -1.74 -5.29
C THR A 51 -6.27 -0.58 -4.88
N GLN A 52 -6.01 0.06 -3.75
CA GLN A 52 -6.87 1.11 -3.23
C GLN A 52 -6.84 2.35 -4.13
N VAL A 53 -5.66 2.83 -4.52
CA VAL A 53 -5.52 3.99 -5.42
C VAL A 53 -6.17 3.70 -6.77
N MET A 54 -5.95 2.51 -7.30
CA MET A 54 -6.54 2.11 -8.58
C MET A 54 -8.06 1.99 -8.52
N ASN A 55 -8.61 1.29 -7.52
CA ASN A 55 -10.05 1.06 -7.42
C ASN A 55 -10.81 2.36 -7.16
N GLU A 56 -10.34 3.17 -6.22
CA GLU A 56 -10.98 4.44 -5.88
C GLU A 56 -10.82 5.47 -7.00
N GLY A 57 -9.64 5.50 -7.62
CA GLY A 57 -9.39 6.32 -8.81
C GLY A 57 -10.25 5.91 -10.00
N TRP A 58 -10.40 4.61 -10.26
CA TRP A 58 -11.25 4.09 -11.32
C TRP A 58 -12.72 4.47 -11.11
N ALA A 59 -13.23 4.27 -9.90
CA ALA A 59 -14.60 4.61 -9.56
C ALA A 59 -14.87 6.12 -9.71
N THR A 60 -13.99 6.98 -9.18
CA THR A 60 -14.14 8.43 -9.28
C THR A 60 -13.98 8.94 -10.70
N PHE A 61 -13.03 8.38 -11.49
CA PHE A 61 -12.83 8.75 -12.89
C PHE A 61 -14.05 8.42 -13.75
N TRP A 62 -14.60 7.21 -13.63
CA TRP A 62 -15.78 6.84 -14.42
C TRP A 62 -17.04 7.56 -13.95
N HIS A 63 -17.20 7.76 -12.65
CA HIS A 63 -18.30 8.55 -12.12
C HIS A 63 -18.27 9.97 -12.71
N TYR A 64 -17.09 10.61 -12.71
CA TYR A 64 -16.89 11.92 -13.32
C TYR A 64 -17.17 11.91 -14.82
N THR A 65 -16.59 10.97 -15.55
CA THR A 65 -16.71 10.89 -17.00
C THR A 65 -18.13 10.63 -17.45
N LEU A 66 -18.83 9.69 -16.80
CA LEU A 66 -20.21 9.34 -17.16
C LEU A 66 -21.18 10.46 -16.86
N LEU A 67 -21.13 11.08 -15.68
CA LEU A 67 -22.07 12.13 -15.31
C LEU A 67 -21.88 13.40 -16.15
N ASN A 68 -20.65 13.79 -16.45
CA ASN A 68 -20.42 14.91 -17.39
C ASN A 68 -20.93 14.57 -18.79
N THR A 69 -20.71 13.35 -19.28
CA THR A 69 -21.24 12.93 -20.59
C THR A 69 -22.77 12.95 -20.64
N LEU A 70 -23.44 12.53 -19.57
CA LEU A 70 -24.91 12.58 -19.49
C LEU A 70 -25.42 14.01 -19.41
N TYR A 71 -24.73 14.88 -18.69
CA TYR A 71 -25.07 16.30 -18.61
C TYR A 71 -24.91 16.99 -19.96
N ASP A 72 -23.79 16.76 -20.67
CA ASP A 72 -23.53 17.32 -22.00
C ASP A 72 -24.60 16.87 -23.03
N ARG A 73 -25.22 15.71 -22.80
CA ARG A 73 -26.36 15.22 -23.59
C ARG A 73 -27.73 15.78 -23.15
N GLY A 74 -27.76 16.66 -22.16
CA GLY A 74 -28.99 17.23 -21.64
C GLY A 74 -29.88 16.27 -20.83
N LEU A 75 -29.29 15.15 -20.35
CA LEU A 75 -30.02 14.14 -19.57
C LEU A 75 -30.01 14.38 -18.05
N LEU A 76 -29.24 15.35 -17.58
CA LEU A 76 -29.16 15.72 -16.17
C LEU A 76 -29.46 17.21 -15.98
N ALA A 77 -30.11 17.56 -14.89
CA ALA A 77 -30.43 18.95 -14.55
C ALA A 77 -29.22 19.66 -13.90
N ASP A 78 -29.11 20.98 -14.09
CA ASP A 78 -28.05 21.82 -13.53
C ASP A 78 -27.95 21.68 -12.00
N GLY A 79 -29.08 21.68 -11.27
CA GLY A 79 -29.11 21.52 -9.84
C GLY A 79 -28.49 20.21 -9.36
N PHE A 80 -28.78 19.11 -10.05
CA PHE A 80 -28.13 17.82 -9.77
C PHE A 80 -26.62 17.88 -9.98
N MET A 81 -26.16 18.48 -11.09
CA MET A 81 -24.74 18.60 -11.39
C MET A 81 -24.00 19.45 -10.34
N LEU A 82 -24.59 20.51 -9.84
CA LEU A 82 -23.98 21.33 -8.77
C LEU A 82 -23.81 20.55 -7.48
N GLU A 83 -24.81 19.82 -7.03
CA GLU A 83 -24.73 18.97 -5.83
C GLU A 83 -23.71 17.86 -6.02
N TRP A 84 -23.74 17.21 -7.17
CA TRP A 84 -22.79 16.15 -7.48
C TRP A 84 -21.35 16.67 -7.54
N LEU A 85 -21.08 17.78 -8.23
CA LEU A 85 -19.75 18.38 -8.30
C LEU A 85 -19.20 18.75 -6.90
N LYS A 86 -20.05 19.28 -6.04
CA LYS A 86 -19.68 19.55 -4.64
C LYS A 86 -19.28 18.27 -3.91
N SER A 87 -20.06 17.19 -4.07
CA SER A 87 -19.73 15.89 -3.47
C SER A 87 -18.43 15.32 -4.05
N HIS A 88 -18.30 15.27 -5.37
CA HIS A 88 -17.11 14.77 -6.06
C HIS A 88 -15.83 15.52 -5.63
N THR A 89 -15.89 16.86 -5.63
CA THR A 89 -14.76 17.71 -5.22
C THR A 89 -14.33 17.42 -3.78
N SER A 90 -15.28 17.15 -2.88
CA SER A 90 -14.95 16.81 -1.48
C SER A 90 -14.25 15.47 -1.35
N VAL A 91 -14.58 14.49 -2.21
CA VAL A 91 -13.94 13.16 -2.23
C VAL A 91 -12.52 13.22 -2.76
N VAL A 92 -12.30 13.95 -3.86
CA VAL A 92 -10.98 14.07 -4.50
C VAL A 92 -10.15 15.23 -3.95
N TYR A 93 -10.58 15.87 -2.86
CA TYR A 93 -9.80 16.95 -2.26
C TYR A 93 -8.51 16.43 -1.64
N GLN A 94 -7.40 17.04 -2.04
CA GLN A 94 -6.07 16.77 -1.46
C GLN A 94 -5.63 17.98 -0.64
N PRO A 95 -5.63 17.90 0.70
CA PRO A 95 -5.06 18.95 1.53
C PRO A 95 -3.58 19.16 1.20
N PRO A 96 -3.09 20.39 1.12
CA PRO A 96 -1.66 20.63 0.93
C PRO A 96 -0.85 20.16 2.15
N VAL A 97 0.42 19.83 1.93
CA VAL A 97 1.37 19.50 3.01
C VAL A 97 1.43 20.66 4.02
N GLY A 98 1.37 20.34 5.31
CA GLY A 98 1.30 21.34 6.40
C GLY A 98 -0.10 21.80 6.77
N HIS A 99 -1.13 21.44 6.01
CA HIS A 99 -2.52 21.69 6.42
C HIS A 99 -2.93 20.76 7.58
N PRO A 100 -3.68 21.23 8.61
CA PRO A 100 -4.07 20.39 9.76
C PRO A 100 -4.85 19.12 9.39
N GLY A 101 -5.52 19.10 8.24
CA GLY A 101 -6.23 17.93 7.70
C GLY A 101 -5.37 17.04 6.79
N TYR A 102 -4.06 17.29 6.66
CA TYR A 102 -3.20 16.44 5.85
C TYR A 102 -2.89 15.14 6.60
N SER A 103 -3.31 14.02 6.04
CA SER A 103 -3.05 12.67 6.57
C SER A 103 -2.32 11.76 5.57
N GLY A 104 -1.61 12.36 4.62
CA GLY A 104 -0.98 11.69 3.51
C GLY A 104 -1.70 11.96 2.18
N ILE A 105 -1.30 11.26 1.14
CA ILE A 105 -1.92 11.40 -0.18
C ILE A 105 -3.27 10.67 -0.18
N ASN A 106 -4.31 11.41 -0.56
CA ASN A 106 -5.66 10.85 -0.72
C ASN A 106 -5.69 9.88 -1.92
N PRO A 107 -5.99 8.59 -1.74
CA PRO A 107 -6.00 7.61 -2.83
C PRO A 107 -7.04 7.92 -3.90
N TYR A 108 -8.19 8.51 -3.54
CA TYR A 108 -9.19 8.97 -4.51
C TYR A 108 -8.65 10.08 -5.40
N ALA A 109 -8.00 11.07 -4.78
CA ALA A 109 -7.42 12.20 -5.51
C ALA A 109 -6.31 11.75 -6.47
N LEU A 110 -5.36 10.95 -5.97
CA LEU A 110 -4.24 10.46 -6.76
C LEU A 110 -4.73 9.57 -7.91
N GLY A 111 -5.57 8.60 -7.62
CA GLY A 111 -6.09 7.68 -8.62
C GLY A 111 -6.90 8.39 -9.69
N PHE A 112 -7.79 9.32 -9.29
CA PHE A 112 -8.56 10.15 -10.23
C PHE A 112 -7.65 10.99 -11.14
N ALA A 113 -6.65 11.65 -10.55
CA ALA A 113 -5.70 12.46 -11.32
C ALA A 113 -4.90 11.60 -12.31
N MET A 114 -4.41 10.44 -11.89
CA MET A 114 -3.64 9.54 -12.76
C MET A 114 -4.47 8.99 -13.92
N TYR A 115 -5.71 8.53 -13.70
CA TYR A 115 -6.58 8.07 -14.79
C TYR A 115 -6.98 9.21 -15.73
N SER A 116 -7.25 10.40 -15.20
CA SER A 116 -7.57 11.58 -16.00
C SER A 116 -6.38 12.00 -16.86
N ASP A 117 -5.19 11.95 -16.30
CA ASP A 117 -3.96 12.28 -17.00
C ASP A 117 -3.60 11.22 -18.05
N LEU A 118 -3.76 9.94 -17.77
CA LEU A 118 -3.61 8.88 -18.77
C LEU A 118 -4.54 9.08 -19.96
N LYS A 119 -5.81 9.45 -19.72
CA LYS A 119 -6.72 9.79 -20.81
C LYS A 119 -6.20 10.98 -21.61
N ARG A 120 -5.74 12.05 -20.96
CA ARG A 120 -5.15 13.22 -21.61
C ARG A 120 -3.93 12.84 -22.45
N ILE A 121 -3.00 12.04 -21.90
CA ILE A 121 -1.80 11.56 -22.60
C ILE A 121 -2.18 10.78 -23.89
N CYS A 122 -3.22 9.97 -23.83
CA CYS A 122 -3.68 9.25 -25.00
C CYS A 122 -4.34 10.20 -26.04
N GLU A 123 -5.18 11.13 -25.60
CA GLU A 123 -5.94 12.00 -26.50
C GLU A 123 -5.16 13.21 -27.03
N LYS A 124 -4.36 13.85 -26.15
CA LYS A 124 -3.68 15.12 -26.41
C LYS A 124 -2.28 15.14 -25.81
N PRO A 125 -1.34 14.27 -26.25
CA PRO A 125 -0.01 14.19 -25.70
C PRO A 125 0.81 15.43 -25.98
N THR A 126 1.54 15.91 -24.96
CA THR A 126 2.61 16.90 -25.09
C THR A 126 3.94 16.25 -25.55
N GLU A 127 4.97 17.05 -25.85
CA GLU A 127 6.33 16.55 -26.11
C GLU A 127 6.91 15.80 -24.89
N GLU A 128 6.63 16.29 -23.66
CA GLU A 128 7.01 15.62 -22.42
C GLU A 128 6.35 14.25 -22.32
N ASP A 129 5.03 14.16 -22.58
CA ASP A 129 4.29 12.89 -22.55
C ASP A 129 4.84 11.87 -23.55
N ARG A 130 5.20 12.29 -24.75
CA ARG A 130 5.81 11.40 -25.76
C ARG A 130 7.16 10.84 -25.32
N ARG A 131 7.94 11.59 -24.56
CA ARG A 131 9.21 11.13 -24.00
C ARG A 131 8.99 10.15 -22.83
N TRP A 132 8.00 10.44 -21.97
CA TRP A 132 7.75 9.66 -20.78
C TRP A 132 6.91 8.41 -21.03
N PHE A 133 6.04 8.45 -22.01
CA PHE A 133 5.06 7.43 -22.32
C PHE A 133 4.96 7.17 -23.83
N PRO A 134 6.07 6.80 -24.50
CA PRO A 134 6.10 6.67 -25.96
C PRO A 134 5.09 5.63 -26.48
N ASP A 135 4.80 4.58 -25.69
CA ASP A 135 3.93 3.48 -26.10
C ASP A 135 2.42 3.79 -26.01
N ILE A 136 2.05 4.80 -25.20
CA ILE A 136 0.64 5.14 -24.94
C ILE A 136 0.24 6.54 -25.41
N ALA A 137 1.21 7.43 -25.64
CA ALA A 137 0.94 8.78 -26.11
C ALA A 137 0.29 8.77 -27.50
N GLY A 138 -0.96 9.25 -27.59
CA GLY A 138 -1.77 9.24 -28.82
C GLY A 138 -2.47 7.90 -29.09
N SER A 139 -2.52 6.98 -28.16
CA SER A 139 -3.20 5.68 -28.28
C SER A 139 -4.69 5.76 -27.91
N ASP A 140 -5.38 4.62 -27.98
CA ASP A 140 -6.76 4.47 -27.52
C ASP A 140 -6.80 4.49 -25.98
N TRP A 141 -7.34 5.58 -25.41
CA TRP A 141 -7.38 5.77 -23.96
C TRP A 141 -8.20 4.71 -23.21
N GLN A 142 -9.30 4.21 -23.82
CA GLN A 142 -10.15 3.20 -23.17
C GLN A 142 -9.40 1.87 -23.03
N LYS A 143 -8.68 1.46 -24.07
CA LYS A 143 -7.84 0.26 -24.02
C LYS A 143 -6.67 0.42 -23.06
N THR A 144 -6.06 1.59 -23.01
CA THR A 144 -4.94 1.88 -22.11
C THR A 144 -5.38 1.83 -20.65
N LEU A 145 -6.52 2.44 -20.31
CA LEU A 145 -7.07 2.41 -18.97
C LEU A 145 -7.50 1.00 -18.55
N ASP A 146 -8.18 0.26 -19.44
CA ASP A 146 -8.57 -1.14 -19.19
C ASP A 146 -7.34 -2.04 -18.97
N TYR A 147 -6.29 -1.85 -19.76
CA TYR A 147 -5.03 -2.55 -19.58
C TYR A 147 -4.38 -2.24 -18.24
N ALA A 148 -4.33 -0.96 -17.85
CA ALA A 148 -3.80 -0.55 -16.56
C ALA A 148 -4.58 -1.18 -15.41
N MET A 149 -5.92 -1.11 -15.44
CA MET A 149 -6.78 -1.65 -14.39
C MET A 149 -6.65 -3.17 -14.22
N ARG A 150 -6.46 -3.91 -15.32
CA ARG A 150 -6.38 -5.38 -15.29
C ARG A 150 -5.03 -5.94 -14.87
N ASN A 151 -3.94 -5.20 -15.10
CA ASN A 151 -2.58 -5.77 -15.04
C ASN A 151 -1.70 -5.19 -13.94
N PHE A 152 -2.17 -4.16 -13.23
CA PHE A 152 -1.37 -3.45 -12.23
C PHE A 152 -2.03 -3.50 -10.85
N LYS A 153 -1.24 -3.23 -9.83
CA LYS A 153 -1.62 -2.87 -8.47
C LYS A 153 -1.03 -1.51 -8.15
N ASP A 154 -1.40 -0.88 -7.05
CA ASP A 154 -1.04 0.50 -6.74
C ASP A 154 0.46 0.81 -6.90
N GLU A 155 1.33 -0.05 -6.34
CA GLU A 155 2.78 0.09 -6.48
C GLU A 155 3.21 0.18 -7.94
N SER A 156 2.85 -0.80 -8.75
CA SER A 156 3.25 -0.87 -10.14
C SER A 156 2.51 0.13 -11.03
N PHE A 157 1.28 0.48 -10.69
CA PHE A 157 0.50 1.52 -11.36
C PHE A 157 1.15 2.90 -11.18
N VAL A 158 1.48 3.27 -9.94
CA VAL A 158 2.22 4.50 -9.63
C VAL A 158 3.59 4.47 -10.31
N GLY A 159 4.33 3.36 -10.17
CA GLY A 159 5.66 3.20 -10.76
C GLY A 159 5.68 3.29 -12.30
N GLN A 160 4.60 2.93 -12.98
CA GLN A 160 4.52 2.95 -14.43
C GLN A 160 3.88 4.24 -14.98
N PHE A 161 2.81 4.74 -14.33
CA PHE A 161 1.93 5.72 -14.94
C PHE A 161 1.87 7.08 -14.23
N LEU A 162 2.53 7.27 -13.10
CA LEU A 162 2.60 8.60 -12.47
C LEU A 162 3.44 9.54 -13.33
N SER A 163 2.79 10.54 -13.92
CA SER A 163 3.43 11.49 -14.82
C SER A 163 4.08 12.68 -14.10
N PRO A 164 5.04 13.37 -14.73
CA PRO A 164 5.54 14.65 -14.23
C PRO A 164 4.44 15.69 -14.01
N GLN A 165 3.40 15.70 -14.86
CA GLN A 165 2.28 16.63 -14.72
C GLN A 165 1.53 16.38 -13.39
N VAL A 166 1.14 15.14 -13.10
CA VAL A 166 0.47 14.80 -11.83
C VAL A 166 1.36 15.10 -10.62
N MET A 167 2.68 14.86 -10.73
CA MET A 167 3.62 15.21 -9.65
C MET A 167 3.64 16.71 -9.38
N ARG A 168 3.62 17.53 -10.43
CA ARG A 168 3.53 19.01 -10.30
C ARG A 168 2.21 19.45 -9.68
N ASP A 169 1.10 18.88 -10.13
CA ASP A 169 -0.24 19.24 -9.64
C ASP A 169 -0.41 18.92 -8.16
N PHE A 170 0.15 17.80 -7.72
CA PHE A 170 0.18 17.38 -6.31
C PHE A 170 1.28 18.04 -5.50
N ARG A 171 2.14 18.85 -6.12
CA ARG A 171 3.31 19.47 -5.48
C ARG A 171 4.15 18.45 -4.71
N LEU A 172 4.38 17.30 -5.35
CA LEU A 172 5.22 16.26 -4.77
C LEU A 172 6.69 16.72 -4.83
N PHE A 173 7.31 16.85 -3.65
CA PHE A 173 8.71 17.23 -3.50
C PHE A 173 9.44 16.17 -2.71
N ALA A 174 10.71 15.91 -3.00
CA ALA A 174 11.58 15.22 -2.08
C ALA A 174 12.02 16.24 -1.02
N VAL A 175 11.57 16.06 0.20
CA VAL A 175 12.05 16.81 1.37
C VAL A 175 13.18 16.01 2.00
N ARG A 176 14.38 16.55 2.07
CA ARG A 176 15.44 16.06 2.94
C ARG A 176 15.27 16.75 4.29
N ASP A 177 14.81 15.99 5.26
CA ASP A 177 14.89 16.36 6.66
C ASP A 177 16.13 15.69 7.24
N ASP A 178 17.17 16.47 7.54
CA ASP A 178 18.33 16.01 8.27
C ASP A 178 18.22 16.58 9.68
N ASP A 179 18.01 15.72 10.66
CA ASP A 179 17.90 16.08 12.10
C ASP A 179 19.10 16.90 12.63
N ARG A 180 20.15 17.07 11.84
CA ARG A 180 21.37 17.82 12.15
C ARG A 180 21.37 19.25 11.64
N GLU A 181 20.42 19.61 10.75
CA GLU A 181 20.33 20.92 10.12
C GLU A 181 19.02 21.61 10.51
N PRO A 182 19.04 22.89 10.95
CA PRO A 182 17.83 23.62 11.35
C PRO A 182 16.94 24.06 10.17
N THR A 183 17.32 23.72 8.94
CA THR A 183 16.62 24.10 7.71
C THR A 183 16.23 22.86 6.92
N ILE A 184 14.95 22.78 6.56
CA ILE A 184 14.44 21.77 5.64
C ILE A 184 14.94 22.13 4.24
N GLU A 185 15.80 21.29 3.67
CA GLU A 185 16.25 21.44 2.28
C GLU A 185 15.21 20.81 1.34
N VAL A 186 14.49 21.64 0.60
CA VAL A 186 13.64 21.16 -0.49
C VAL A 186 14.56 20.88 -1.68
N ALA A 187 14.92 19.62 -1.89
CA ALA A 187 15.50 19.20 -3.16
C ALA A 187 14.39 19.26 -4.22
N ALA A 188 14.16 20.46 -4.75
CA ALA A 188 13.20 20.66 -5.82
C ALA A 188 13.74 20.00 -7.09
N ILE A 189 13.09 18.96 -7.49
CA ILE A 189 13.45 18.12 -8.60
C ILE A 189 12.58 18.57 -9.77
N HIS A 190 13.15 19.36 -10.67
CA HIS A 190 12.48 19.84 -11.88
C HIS A 190 13.08 19.24 -13.15
N ASP A 191 13.86 18.16 -13.02
CA ASP A 191 14.43 17.43 -14.14
C ASP A 191 13.89 15.99 -14.23
N ASP A 192 14.13 15.35 -15.37
CA ASP A 192 13.65 13.99 -15.64
C ASP A 192 14.20 12.96 -14.63
N SER A 193 15.41 13.17 -14.08
CA SER A 193 16.01 12.27 -13.09
C SER A 193 15.21 12.31 -11.78
N GLY A 194 14.96 13.51 -11.32
CA GLY A 194 14.23 13.72 -10.10
C GLY A 194 12.78 13.28 -10.15
N TYR A 195 12.09 13.46 -11.25
CA TYR A 195 10.75 12.89 -11.42
C TYR A 195 10.77 11.36 -11.37
N ARG A 196 11.82 10.71 -11.89
CA ARG A 196 11.98 9.24 -11.80
C ARG A 196 12.22 8.79 -10.37
N GLU A 197 13.08 9.45 -9.63
CA GLU A 197 13.34 9.17 -8.22
C GLU A 197 12.08 9.34 -7.37
N LEU A 198 11.33 10.41 -7.62
CA LEU A 198 10.06 10.67 -6.92
C LEU A 198 9.01 9.60 -7.21
N ARG A 199 8.87 9.21 -8.49
CA ARG A 199 7.97 8.13 -8.90
C ARG A 199 8.33 6.82 -8.23
N GLU A 200 9.62 6.48 -8.19
CA GLU A 200 10.10 5.27 -7.53
C GLU A 200 9.90 5.32 -6.02
N ALA A 201 10.17 6.45 -5.38
CA ALA A 201 9.95 6.65 -3.95
C ALA A 201 8.47 6.50 -3.58
N LEU A 202 7.56 7.12 -4.36
CA LEU A 202 6.13 7.00 -4.13
C LEU A 202 5.61 5.58 -4.42
N SER A 203 6.06 4.96 -5.51
CA SER A 203 5.75 3.56 -5.82
C SER A 203 6.11 2.63 -4.64
N ARG A 204 7.29 2.80 -4.05
CA ARG A 204 7.72 2.03 -2.87
C ARG A 204 6.82 2.24 -1.65
N GLN A 205 6.19 3.41 -1.50
CA GLN A 205 5.22 3.64 -0.41
C GLN A 205 3.96 2.78 -0.55
N TYR A 206 3.58 2.42 -1.77
CA TYR A 206 2.44 1.53 -2.05
C TYR A 206 2.82 0.05 -2.07
N ASP A 207 4.09 -0.31 -1.98
CA ASP A 207 4.51 -1.71 -1.83
C ASP A 207 4.27 -2.20 -0.39
N ILE A 208 3.03 -2.64 -0.14
CA ILE A 208 2.64 -3.22 1.15
C ILE A 208 3.50 -4.45 1.48
N GLY A 209 3.89 -5.22 0.47
CA GLY A 209 4.69 -6.42 0.65
C GLY A 209 6.05 -6.15 1.30
N SER A 210 6.73 -5.07 0.88
CA SER A 210 8.03 -4.67 1.45
C SER A 210 7.91 -3.93 2.80
N ARG A 211 6.72 -3.41 3.12
CA ARG A 211 6.48 -2.64 4.36
C ARG A 211 6.09 -3.52 5.55
N GLU A 212 5.46 -4.65 5.30
CA GLU A 212 5.06 -5.57 6.35
C GLU A 212 6.25 -6.42 6.81
N PRO A 213 6.41 -6.67 8.14
CA PRO A 213 7.48 -7.51 8.63
C PRO A 213 7.32 -8.97 8.20
N ASP A 214 8.38 -9.59 7.72
CA ASP A 214 8.40 -11.01 7.39
C ASP A 214 8.68 -11.83 8.66
N ILE A 215 7.60 -12.28 9.31
CA ILE A 215 7.66 -13.08 10.54
C ILE A 215 7.13 -14.48 10.27
N GLN A 216 7.97 -15.47 10.52
CA GLN A 216 7.67 -16.87 10.27
C GLN A 216 7.77 -17.71 11.55
N VAL A 217 7.04 -18.83 11.62
CA VAL A 217 7.24 -19.85 12.64
C VAL A 217 8.56 -20.55 12.35
N TRP A 218 9.51 -20.40 13.26
CA TRP A 218 10.87 -20.96 13.09
C TRP A 218 11.02 -22.30 13.78
N ASN A 219 10.60 -22.40 15.03
CA ASN A 219 10.69 -23.62 15.81
C ASN A 219 9.58 -23.73 16.86
N VAL A 220 9.18 -24.95 17.17
CA VAL A 220 8.24 -25.27 18.25
C VAL A 220 8.79 -26.43 19.07
N ASN A 221 8.97 -26.21 20.36
CA ASN A 221 9.43 -27.27 21.27
C ASN A 221 8.26 -28.17 21.71
N LEU A 222 7.76 -29.00 20.82
CA LEU A 222 6.59 -29.87 21.08
C LEU A 222 6.80 -30.91 22.18
N ARG A 223 8.05 -31.33 22.42
CA ARG A 223 8.41 -32.38 23.40
C ARG A 223 8.83 -31.85 24.77
N GLY A 224 9.07 -30.52 24.87
CA GLY A 224 9.48 -29.86 26.10
C GLY A 224 8.42 -28.91 26.64
N ASP A 225 8.79 -27.64 26.79
CA ASP A 225 7.99 -26.57 27.39
C ASP A 225 6.93 -25.97 26.43
N ARG A 226 6.80 -26.50 25.23
CA ARG A 226 5.92 -26.04 24.15
C ARG A 226 6.17 -24.59 23.73
N SER A 227 7.35 -24.06 24.00
CA SER A 227 7.71 -22.71 23.54
C SER A 227 7.69 -22.61 22.02
N LEU A 228 7.24 -21.45 21.53
CA LEU A 228 7.21 -21.09 20.11
C LEU A 228 8.31 -20.07 19.82
N THR A 229 9.13 -20.35 18.82
CA THR A 229 10.11 -19.39 18.30
C THR A 229 9.66 -18.90 16.95
N LEU A 230 9.52 -17.58 16.83
CA LEU A 230 9.27 -16.86 15.59
C LEU A 230 10.58 -16.25 15.09
N ARG A 231 10.73 -16.11 13.79
CA ARG A 231 11.84 -15.41 13.17
C ARG A 231 11.35 -14.32 12.24
N HIS A 232 11.83 -13.11 12.48
CA HIS A 232 11.71 -11.98 11.59
C HIS A 232 12.96 -11.87 10.73
N THR A 233 12.80 -11.85 9.40
CA THR A 233 13.89 -11.57 8.45
C THR A 233 13.85 -10.09 8.07
N GLN A 234 14.95 -9.37 8.31
CA GLN A 234 15.04 -7.96 7.95
C GLN A 234 15.29 -7.83 6.45
N HIS A 235 14.24 -7.48 5.71
CA HIS A 235 14.39 -7.04 4.34
C HIS A 235 14.67 -5.52 4.32
N HIS A 236 15.65 -5.09 3.55
CA HIS A 236 16.06 -3.67 3.45
C HIS A 236 16.45 -3.02 4.78
N ALA A 237 17.06 -3.80 5.68
CA ALA A 237 17.53 -3.36 6.99
C ALA A 237 16.46 -2.71 7.90
N ARG A 238 15.16 -2.99 7.66
CA ARG A 238 14.08 -2.46 8.50
C ARG A 238 13.96 -3.24 9.81
N PRO A 239 14.19 -2.60 10.97
CA PRO A 239 13.96 -3.24 12.25
C PRO A 239 12.45 -3.33 12.55
N LEU A 240 12.10 -4.19 13.50
CA LEU A 240 10.79 -4.17 14.14
C LEU A 240 10.67 -2.94 15.06
N ASP A 241 9.46 -2.40 15.18
CA ASP A 241 9.17 -1.22 15.99
C ASP A 241 9.12 -1.51 17.50
N GLU A 242 8.92 -0.44 18.28
CA GLU A 242 8.86 -0.54 19.75
C GLU A 242 7.65 -1.31 20.25
N GLY A 243 6.54 -1.34 19.50
CA GLY A 243 5.32 -2.08 19.84
C GLY A 243 5.45 -3.60 19.74
N THR A 244 6.55 -4.10 19.18
CA THR A 244 6.80 -5.55 18.98
C THR A 244 6.66 -6.36 20.26
N ALA A 245 7.14 -5.86 21.38
CA ALA A 245 7.05 -6.58 22.66
C ALA A 245 5.60 -6.77 23.14
N ASP A 246 4.74 -5.78 22.92
CA ASP A 246 3.33 -5.86 23.32
C ASP A 246 2.53 -6.78 22.39
N VAL A 247 2.79 -6.71 21.08
CA VAL A 247 2.21 -7.66 20.13
C VAL A 247 2.60 -9.10 20.49
N LEU A 248 3.86 -9.32 20.85
CA LEU A 248 4.34 -10.66 21.23
C LEU A 248 3.63 -11.21 22.49
N LYS A 249 3.25 -10.37 23.44
CA LYS A 249 2.42 -10.78 24.60
C LYS A 249 1.06 -11.31 24.17
N HIS A 250 0.43 -10.69 23.17
CA HIS A 250 -0.83 -11.19 22.62
C HIS A 250 -0.65 -12.54 21.90
N VAL A 251 0.45 -12.70 21.17
CA VAL A 251 0.79 -13.98 20.54
C VAL A 251 0.99 -15.07 21.60
N ALA A 252 1.70 -14.77 22.71
CA ALA A 252 1.90 -15.71 23.80
C ALA A 252 0.57 -16.10 24.49
N ARG A 253 -0.36 -15.18 24.68
CA ARG A 253 -1.71 -15.47 25.18
C ARG A 253 -2.49 -16.42 24.26
N LEU A 254 -2.41 -16.22 22.95
CA LEU A 254 -3.06 -17.10 21.98
C LEU A 254 -2.38 -18.46 21.89
N TRP A 255 -1.06 -18.52 21.98
CA TRP A 255 -0.31 -19.78 21.93
C TRP A 255 -0.46 -20.59 23.21
N GLY A 256 -0.53 -19.91 24.38
CA GLY A 256 -0.68 -20.51 25.70
C GLY A 256 0.64 -20.89 26.39
N PHE A 257 1.78 -20.65 25.75
CA PHE A 257 3.14 -20.93 26.26
C PHE A 257 4.09 -19.80 25.89
N ASP A 258 5.33 -19.85 26.41
CA ASP A 258 6.34 -18.84 26.10
C ASP A 258 6.56 -18.70 24.60
N VAL A 259 6.66 -17.45 24.13
CA VAL A 259 6.94 -17.13 22.74
C VAL A 259 8.23 -16.29 22.67
N TYR A 260 9.10 -16.71 21.79
CA TYR A 260 10.34 -16.01 21.44
C TYR A 260 10.24 -15.44 20.05
N LEU A 261 10.79 -14.26 19.82
CA LEU A 261 10.92 -13.66 18.50
C LEU A 261 12.38 -13.28 18.29
N GLU A 262 12.97 -13.78 17.23
CA GLU A 262 14.33 -13.45 16.79
C GLU A 262 14.24 -12.57 15.56
N SER A 263 14.93 -11.44 15.53
CA SER A 263 15.15 -10.65 14.32
C SER A 263 16.51 -11.00 13.76
N ALA A 264 16.53 -11.42 12.49
CA ALA A 264 17.76 -11.80 11.77
C ALA A 264 18.00 -10.83 10.60
N ASP A 265 19.26 -10.52 10.33
CA ASP A 265 19.67 -9.76 9.15
C ASP A 265 19.55 -10.58 7.86
N GLY A 266 19.88 -9.97 6.72
CA GLY A 266 19.84 -10.63 5.42
C GLY A 266 20.83 -11.81 5.25
N GLN A 267 21.77 -11.99 6.19
CA GLN A 267 22.69 -13.11 6.23
C GLN A 267 22.26 -14.21 7.24
N GLY A 268 21.13 -13.99 7.93
CA GLY A 268 20.57 -14.93 8.91
C GLY A 268 21.15 -14.79 10.32
N SER A 269 22.01 -13.79 10.58
CA SER A 269 22.56 -13.52 11.92
C SER A 269 21.51 -12.83 12.78
N VAL A 270 21.28 -13.36 14.00
CA VAL A 270 20.28 -12.80 14.92
C VAL A 270 20.80 -11.50 15.53
N THR A 271 20.11 -10.40 15.25
CA THR A 271 20.47 -9.06 15.70
C THR A 271 19.73 -8.63 16.98
N ARG A 272 18.52 -9.16 17.20
CA ARG A 272 17.70 -8.84 18.38
C ARG A 272 16.77 -9.98 18.75
N ARG A 273 16.47 -10.11 20.05
CA ARG A 273 15.54 -11.12 20.59
C ARG A 273 14.55 -10.50 21.56
N TRP A 274 13.33 -11.01 21.52
CA TRP A 274 12.26 -10.71 22.47
C TRP A 274 11.73 -12.01 23.07
N LYS A 275 11.21 -11.92 24.27
CA LYS A 275 10.52 -12.99 24.96
C LYS A 275 9.20 -12.47 25.54
N ALA A 276 8.12 -13.20 25.34
CA ALA A 276 6.87 -13.03 26.05
C ALA A 276 6.50 -14.34 26.77
N ALA A 277 6.32 -14.25 28.08
CA ALA A 277 5.85 -15.38 28.87
C ALA A 277 4.34 -15.57 28.69
N ALA A 278 3.90 -16.83 28.73
CA ALA A 278 2.48 -17.12 28.83
C ALA A 278 1.87 -16.43 30.06
N ALA A 279 0.74 -15.76 29.88
CA ALA A 279 -0.04 -15.32 31.03
C ALA A 279 -0.60 -16.57 31.74
N ARG A 280 -0.20 -16.80 32.98
CA ARG A 280 -0.76 -17.84 33.85
C ARG A 280 -2.17 -17.48 34.28
#